data_b5451987e6ba182710312a07bbfdb1c5
#
_entry.id   b5451987e6ba182710312a07bbfdb1c5
#
_cell.length_a   1.000
_cell.length_b   1.000
_cell.length_c   1.000
_cell.angle_alpha   90.00
_cell.angle_beta   90.00
_cell.angle_gamma   90.00
#
_symmetry.space_group_name_H-M   'P 1'
#
loop_
_entity.id
_entity.type
_entity.pdbx_description
1 polymer ?
#
loop_
_entity_poly.entity_id
_entity_poly.type
_entity_poly.pdbx_seq_one_letter_code
_entity_poly.pdbx_strand_id
1 'polypeptide(L)'
;MTTFIEKCYQVGVVCKQKRLENKYESLKRKSNIADTAVLPESQDLAKSNGITIDKLDYIISRITGKENRIVVLTGPTGVGKSTFGMSIMDRALRLGHKALFNDYSLQAYMLNSLYLDRVSYSERIANLTSQTVVMFDDFLLAESFTNEAACIKDILDAAKANRCSVILSSQLPVDKWYDKLLNKDKSNVLLVDAVIDRILEEPIIITLNGDSRRRHKNKTEVINAQIAITNKDESKND
;
A
#
# COMPACT_ATOMS: atom_id res chain seq x y z
N MET A 1 22.65 -41.66 15.61
CA MET A 1 23.36 -41.50 14.31
C MET A 1 22.31 -41.08 13.27
N THR A 2 22.39 -39.84 12.75
CA THR A 2 21.52 -39.38 11.68
C THR A 2 21.93 -40.08 10.39
N THR A 3 21.02 -40.73 9.69
CA THR A 3 21.32 -41.45 8.44
C THR A 3 21.77 -40.47 7.33
N PHE A 4 22.50 -40.98 6.34
CA PHE A 4 22.92 -40.19 5.17
C PHE A 4 21.71 -39.56 4.45
N ILE A 5 20.59 -40.28 4.38
CA ILE A 5 19.34 -39.84 3.78
C ILE A 5 18.75 -38.63 4.54
N GLU A 6 18.74 -38.67 5.88
CA GLU A 6 18.27 -37.57 6.72
C GLU A 6 19.12 -36.30 6.53
N LYS A 7 20.45 -36.46 6.41
CA LYS A 7 21.35 -35.32 6.12
C LYS A 7 21.09 -34.71 4.75
N CYS A 8 20.89 -35.52 3.71
CA CYS A 8 20.53 -35.07 2.36
C CYS A 8 19.19 -34.34 2.35
N TYR A 9 18.19 -34.85 3.07
CA TYR A 9 16.90 -34.21 3.23
C TYR A 9 17.01 -32.85 3.93
N GLN A 10 17.73 -32.79 5.05
CA GLN A 10 17.97 -31.52 5.77
C GLN A 10 18.69 -30.48 4.90
N VAL A 11 19.72 -30.87 4.15
CA VAL A 11 20.42 -30.00 3.20
C VAL A 11 19.45 -29.49 2.13
N GLY A 12 18.60 -30.37 1.60
CA GLY A 12 17.56 -29.98 0.61
C GLY A 12 16.57 -28.94 1.15
N VAL A 13 16.12 -29.12 2.40
CA VAL A 13 15.21 -28.17 3.08
C VAL A 13 15.89 -26.81 3.28
N VAL A 14 17.14 -26.81 3.78
CA VAL A 14 17.91 -25.56 3.99
C VAL A 14 18.16 -24.83 2.67
N CYS A 15 18.53 -25.54 1.62
CA CYS A 15 18.72 -24.97 0.29
C CYS A 15 17.43 -24.34 -0.27
N LYS A 16 16.29 -25.02 -0.08
CA LYS A 16 14.98 -24.50 -0.51
C LYS A 16 14.62 -23.23 0.26
N GLN A 17 14.81 -23.22 1.57
CA GLN A 17 14.53 -22.07 2.42
C GLN A 17 15.38 -20.86 2.04
N LYS A 18 16.68 -21.06 1.83
CA LYS A 18 17.61 -20.01 1.39
C LYS A 18 17.25 -19.44 0.02
N ARG A 19 16.76 -20.27 -0.92
CA ARG A 19 16.26 -19.79 -2.22
C ARG A 19 15.01 -18.92 -2.07
N LEU A 20 14.08 -19.29 -1.20
CA LEU A 20 12.86 -18.49 -0.93
C LEU A 20 13.23 -17.16 -0.29
N GLU A 21 14.14 -17.16 0.66
CA GLU A 21 14.62 -15.95 1.33
C GLU A 21 15.34 -15.00 0.35
N ASN A 22 16.25 -15.52 -0.48
CA ASN A 22 16.90 -14.72 -1.52
C ASN A 22 15.90 -14.15 -2.54
N LYS A 23 14.87 -14.92 -2.90
CA LYS A 23 13.79 -14.44 -3.76
C LYS A 23 13.01 -13.29 -3.11
N TYR A 24 12.61 -13.46 -1.84
CA TYR A 24 11.93 -12.43 -1.07
C TYR A 24 12.75 -11.14 -1.00
N GLU A 25 14.02 -11.21 -0.61
CA GLU A 25 14.90 -10.05 -0.53
C GLU A 25 15.06 -9.33 -1.88
N SER A 26 15.15 -10.09 -2.97
CA SER A 26 15.20 -9.53 -4.32
C SER A 26 13.91 -8.79 -4.71
N LEU A 27 12.76 -9.34 -4.34
CA LEU A 27 11.45 -8.74 -4.60
C LEU A 27 11.23 -7.51 -3.71
N LYS A 28 11.60 -7.59 -2.43
CA LYS A 28 11.45 -6.52 -1.45
C LYS A 28 12.23 -5.27 -1.85
N ARG A 29 13.49 -5.42 -2.30
CA ARG A 29 14.29 -4.28 -2.80
C ARG A 29 13.65 -3.51 -3.96
N LYS A 30 12.77 -4.14 -4.74
CA LYS A 30 12.07 -3.55 -5.89
C LYS A 30 10.68 -3.03 -5.56
N SER A 31 10.21 -3.24 -4.34
CA SER A 31 8.83 -2.98 -3.95
C SER A 31 8.56 -1.58 -3.42
N ASN A 32 9.58 -0.79 -3.12
CA ASN A 32 9.50 0.50 -2.42
C ASN A 32 8.83 0.42 -1.03
N ILE A 33 8.74 -0.78 -0.43
CA ILE A 33 8.18 -0.96 0.90
C ILE A 33 9.27 -0.65 1.94
N ALA A 34 8.99 0.27 2.85
CA ALA A 34 9.92 0.61 3.92
C ALA A 34 10.19 -0.58 4.85
N ASP A 35 11.43 -0.73 5.32
CA ASP A 35 11.82 -1.81 6.23
C ASP A 35 11.10 -1.77 7.58
N THR A 36 10.62 -0.58 7.97
CA THR A 36 9.82 -0.36 9.17
C THR A 36 8.37 -0.81 9.07
N ALA A 37 7.90 -1.22 7.88
CA ALA A 37 6.56 -1.78 7.67
C ALA A 37 6.46 -3.20 8.24
N VAL A 38 6.93 -3.40 9.48
CA VAL A 38 7.08 -4.71 10.09
C VAL A 38 5.78 -5.19 10.73
N LEU A 39 5.52 -6.45 10.51
CA LEU A 39 4.43 -7.32 10.91
C LEU A 39 3.86 -7.19 12.34
N PRO A 40 4.60 -6.88 13.43
CA PRO A 40 3.99 -6.77 14.77
C PRO A 40 2.99 -5.62 14.87
N GLU A 41 3.34 -4.43 14.35
CA GLU A 41 2.44 -3.27 14.39
C GLU A 41 1.19 -3.48 13.54
N SER A 42 1.28 -4.27 12.47
CA SER A 42 0.13 -4.60 11.63
C SER A 42 -0.79 -5.64 12.26
N GLN A 43 -0.26 -6.56 13.06
CA GLN A 43 -1.08 -7.51 13.81
C GLN A 43 -1.89 -6.83 14.89
N ASP A 44 -1.30 -5.88 15.63
CA ASP A 44 -2.03 -5.08 16.62
C ASP A 44 -3.07 -4.17 15.97
N LEU A 45 -2.74 -3.60 14.81
CA LEU A 45 -3.68 -2.82 14.02
C LEU A 45 -4.82 -3.69 13.49
N ALA A 46 -4.54 -4.88 13.00
CA ALA A 46 -5.54 -5.82 12.55
C ALA A 46 -6.47 -6.22 13.70
N LYS A 47 -5.92 -6.59 14.86
CA LYS A 47 -6.70 -6.95 16.06
C LYS A 47 -7.60 -5.80 16.52
N SER A 48 -7.09 -4.56 16.60
CA SER A 48 -7.86 -3.39 17.03
C SER A 48 -9.01 -3.03 16.09
N ASN A 49 -8.94 -3.47 14.82
CA ASN A 49 -9.99 -3.29 13.81
C ASN A 49 -10.80 -4.56 13.50
N GLY A 50 -10.68 -5.61 14.33
CA GLY A 50 -11.42 -6.86 14.15
C GLY A 50 -11.04 -7.65 12.89
N ILE A 51 -9.82 -7.43 12.38
CA ILE A 51 -9.28 -8.17 11.23
C ILE A 51 -8.54 -9.40 11.78
N THR A 52 -9.15 -10.56 11.61
CA THR A 52 -8.54 -11.84 11.98
C THR A 52 -7.47 -12.29 10.98
N ILE A 53 -6.62 -13.23 11.37
CA ILE A 53 -5.62 -13.84 10.48
C ILE A 53 -6.30 -14.44 9.25
N ASP A 54 -7.44 -15.13 9.44
CA ASP A 54 -8.19 -15.73 8.33
C ASP A 54 -8.69 -14.70 7.33
N LYS A 55 -9.19 -13.55 7.81
CA LYS A 55 -9.58 -12.42 6.94
C LYS A 55 -8.38 -11.87 6.17
N LEU A 56 -7.22 -11.76 6.82
CA LEU A 56 -6.00 -11.31 6.16
C LEU A 56 -5.54 -12.33 5.10
N ASP A 57 -5.55 -13.62 5.41
CA ASP A 57 -5.22 -14.68 4.47
C ASP A 57 -6.22 -14.73 3.30
N TYR A 58 -7.51 -14.49 3.56
CA TYR A 58 -8.50 -14.32 2.51
C TYR A 58 -8.14 -13.15 1.58
N ILE A 59 -7.83 -11.95 2.12
CA ILE A 59 -7.44 -10.80 1.32
C ILE A 59 -6.21 -11.14 0.45
N ILE A 60 -5.17 -11.74 1.05
CA ILE A 60 -3.96 -12.14 0.34
C ILE A 60 -4.28 -13.12 -0.80
N SER A 61 -5.10 -14.13 -0.54
CA SER A 61 -5.49 -15.12 -1.55
C SER A 61 -6.24 -14.47 -2.72
N ARG A 62 -7.07 -13.45 -2.44
CA ARG A 62 -7.82 -12.73 -3.47
C ARG A 62 -6.93 -11.85 -4.34
N ILE A 63 -6.01 -11.10 -3.74
CA ILE A 63 -5.13 -10.18 -4.48
C ILE A 63 -3.97 -10.87 -5.21
N THR A 64 -3.61 -12.09 -4.81
CA THR A 64 -2.57 -12.89 -5.47
C THR A 64 -3.13 -14.00 -6.36
N GLY A 65 -4.45 -14.08 -6.49
CA GLY A 65 -5.16 -15.06 -7.28
C GLY A 65 -5.09 -14.85 -8.79
N LYS A 66 -5.91 -15.57 -9.52
CA LYS A 66 -5.96 -15.49 -11.01
C LYS A 66 -6.66 -14.23 -11.53
N GLU A 67 -7.53 -13.64 -10.73
CA GLU A 67 -8.29 -12.44 -11.06
C GLU A 67 -7.70 -11.26 -10.30
N ASN A 68 -7.63 -10.10 -10.94
CA ASN A 68 -7.27 -8.88 -10.25
C ASN A 68 -8.39 -8.45 -9.29
N ARG A 69 -8.02 -7.82 -8.19
CA ARG A 69 -8.95 -7.28 -7.20
C ARG A 69 -8.57 -5.86 -6.82
N ILE A 70 -9.57 -5.06 -6.49
CA ILE A 70 -9.35 -3.74 -5.92
C ILE A 70 -9.59 -3.84 -4.41
N VAL A 71 -8.61 -3.38 -3.63
CA VAL A 71 -8.71 -3.25 -2.17
C VAL A 71 -8.71 -1.78 -1.82
N VAL A 72 -9.69 -1.33 -1.07
CA VAL A 72 -9.82 0.06 -0.63
C VAL A 72 -9.57 0.13 0.87
N LEU A 73 -8.53 0.86 1.27
CA LEU A 73 -8.21 1.14 2.67
C LEU A 73 -8.67 2.57 3.00
N THR A 74 -9.65 2.70 3.88
CA THR A 74 -10.15 4.02 4.32
C THR A 74 -9.96 4.22 5.82
N GLY A 75 -10.03 5.47 6.26
CA GLY A 75 -9.96 5.83 7.67
C GLY A 75 -9.20 7.12 7.91
N PRO A 76 -9.22 7.68 9.14
CA PRO A 76 -8.61 8.95 9.45
C PRO A 76 -7.09 8.96 9.30
N THR A 77 -6.52 10.17 9.28
CA THR A 77 -5.06 10.37 9.22
C THR A 77 -4.37 9.73 10.43
N GLY A 78 -3.27 9.01 10.16
CA GLY A 78 -2.42 8.45 11.21
C GLY A 78 -2.94 7.14 11.83
N VAL A 79 -4.08 6.61 11.39
CA VAL A 79 -4.64 5.33 11.89
C VAL A 79 -3.82 4.10 11.46
N GLY A 80 -2.92 4.24 10.48
CA GLY A 80 -2.03 3.17 10.04
C GLY A 80 -2.40 2.50 8.71
N LYS A 81 -3.17 3.17 7.85
CA LYS A 81 -3.56 2.64 6.51
C LYS A 81 -2.36 2.21 5.67
N SER A 82 -1.37 3.10 5.52
CA SER A 82 -0.15 2.83 4.76
C SER A 82 0.62 1.63 5.32
N THR A 83 0.78 1.57 6.65
CA THR A 83 1.44 0.44 7.34
C THR A 83 0.68 -0.86 7.10
N PHE A 84 -0.65 -0.83 7.18
CA PHE A 84 -1.47 -2.01 6.96
C PHE A 84 -1.39 -2.49 5.49
N GLY A 85 -1.47 -1.57 4.53
CA GLY A 85 -1.32 -1.87 3.11
C GLY A 85 0.06 -2.46 2.80
N MET A 86 1.14 -1.85 3.31
CA MET A 86 2.50 -2.39 3.17
C MET A 86 2.65 -3.78 3.78
N SER A 87 1.96 -4.09 4.88
CA SER A 87 1.99 -5.43 5.49
C SER A 87 1.29 -6.48 4.63
N ILE A 88 0.18 -6.12 3.98
CA ILE A 88 -0.48 -6.98 2.99
C ILE A 88 0.50 -7.29 1.85
N MET A 89 1.19 -6.26 1.35
CA MET A 89 2.15 -6.41 0.26
C MET A 89 3.37 -7.23 0.67
N ASP A 90 3.93 -7.03 1.87
CA ASP A 90 5.05 -7.83 2.39
C ASP A 90 4.69 -9.32 2.45
N ARG A 91 3.47 -9.63 2.87
CA ARG A 91 2.99 -11.01 2.87
C ARG A 91 2.88 -11.58 1.45
N ALA A 92 2.43 -10.81 0.47
CA ALA A 92 2.44 -11.21 -0.94
C ALA A 92 3.87 -11.45 -1.46
N LEU A 93 4.84 -10.60 -1.09
CA LEU A 93 6.26 -10.78 -1.42
C LEU A 93 6.83 -12.08 -0.84
N ARG A 94 6.48 -12.43 0.42
CA ARG A 94 6.90 -13.70 1.07
C ARG A 94 6.35 -14.92 0.36
N LEU A 95 5.18 -14.81 -0.24
CA LEU A 95 4.60 -15.84 -1.12
C LEU A 95 5.23 -15.86 -2.52
N GLY A 96 6.17 -14.97 -2.79
CA GLY A 96 6.92 -14.90 -4.05
C GLY A 96 6.25 -14.10 -5.15
N HIS A 97 5.20 -13.32 -4.82
CA HIS A 97 4.53 -12.39 -5.74
C HIS A 97 5.24 -11.04 -5.80
N LYS A 98 5.14 -10.36 -6.94
CA LYS A 98 5.68 -9.01 -7.10
C LYS A 98 4.71 -7.99 -6.52
N ALA A 99 5.20 -7.03 -5.75
CA ALA A 99 4.40 -5.94 -5.21
C ALA A 99 5.15 -4.61 -5.36
N LEU A 100 4.43 -3.51 -5.58
CA LEU A 100 5.01 -2.17 -5.75
C LEU A 100 4.18 -1.13 -4.98
N PHE A 101 4.83 -0.49 -4.01
CA PHE A 101 4.26 0.62 -3.26
C PHE A 101 4.55 1.94 -3.97
N ASN A 102 3.54 2.81 -4.07
CA ASN A 102 3.66 4.14 -4.65
C ASN A 102 2.90 5.17 -3.82
N ASP A 103 3.48 6.36 -3.71
CA ASP A 103 2.75 7.57 -3.38
C ASP A 103 1.88 7.97 -4.58
N TYR A 104 0.57 8.10 -4.34
CA TYR A 104 -0.37 8.42 -5.42
C TYR A 104 -0.09 9.78 -6.03
N SER A 105 0.17 10.80 -5.21
CA SER A 105 0.35 12.17 -5.68
C SER A 105 1.56 12.29 -6.61
N LEU A 106 2.65 11.60 -6.26
CA LEU A 106 3.85 11.54 -7.10
C LEU A 106 3.58 10.84 -8.44
N GLN A 107 2.87 9.71 -8.41
CA GLN A 107 2.53 8.99 -9.64
C GLN A 107 1.58 9.78 -10.52
N ALA A 108 0.58 10.41 -9.93
CA ALA A 108 -0.38 11.26 -10.61
C ALA A 108 0.32 12.45 -11.31
N TYR A 109 1.24 13.12 -10.61
CA TYR A 109 2.07 14.17 -11.20
C TYR A 109 2.90 13.67 -12.39
N MET A 110 3.59 12.53 -12.23
CA MET A 110 4.39 11.94 -13.30
C MET A 110 3.55 11.57 -14.52
N LEU A 111 2.40 10.91 -14.33
CA LEU A 111 1.50 10.54 -15.42
C LEU A 111 0.93 11.77 -16.13
N ASN A 112 0.54 12.79 -15.37
CA ASN A 112 0.07 14.04 -15.97
C ASN A 112 1.15 14.71 -16.81
N SER A 113 2.41 14.73 -16.37
CA SER A 113 3.53 15.30 -17.15
C SER A 113 3.84 14.51 -18.43
N LEU A 114 3.60 13.21 -18.41
CA LEU A 114 3.81 12.32 -19.57
C LEU A 114 2.57 12.20 -20.48
N TYR A 115 1.43 12.79 -20.11
CA TYR A 115 0.14 12.53 -20.76
C TYR A 115 0.12 12.76 -22.26
N LEU A 116 0.89 13.72 -22.76
CA LEU A 116 1.02 14.03 -24.20
C LEU A 116 2.08 13.15 -24.89
N ASP A 117 3.08 12.65 -24.16
CA ASP A 117 4.03 11.66 -24.67
C ASP A 117 3.47 10.25 -24.46
N ARG A 118 2.71 9.79 -25.44
CA ARG A 118 1.98 8.52 -25.35
C ARG A 118 2.88 7.30 -25.19
N VAL A 119 4.12 7.35 -25.64
CA VAL A 119 5.06 6.23 -25.52
C VAL A 119 5.51 6.12 -24.05
N SER A 120 6.11 7.17 -23.50
CA SER A 120 6.57 7.21 -22.11
C SER A 120 5.42 7.03 -21.11
N TYR A 121 4.24 7.58 -21.42
CA TYR A 121 3.03 7.39 -20.63
C TYR A 121 2.62 5.91 -20.55
N SER A 122 2.53 5.24 -21.70
CA SER A 122 2.15 3.83 -21.76
C SER A 122 3.16 2.92 -21.08
N GLU A 123 4.46 3.18 -21.27
CA GLU A 123 5.54 2.47 -20.57
C GLU A 123 5.43 2.63 -19.04
N ARG A 124 5.11 3.84 -18.56
CA ARG A 124 4.91 4.08 -17.13
C ARG A 124 3.76 3.27 -16.57
N ILE A 125 2.60 3.26 -17.23
CA ILE A 125 1.44 2.45 -16.84
C ILE A 125 1.78 0.97 -16.86
N ALA A 126 2.44 0.48 -17.91
CA ALA A 126 2.86 -0.91 -18.00
C ALA A 126 3.80 -1.31 -16.87
N ASN A 127 4.75 -0.45 -16.50
CA ASN A 127 5.66 -0.68 -15.37
C ASN A 127 4.90 -0.78 -14.04
N LEU A 128 3.94 0.12 -13.78
CA LEU A 128 3.12 0.10 -12.57
C LEU A 128 2.28 -1.18 -12.47
N THR A 129 1.72 -1.64 -13.57
CA THR A 129 0.78 -2.77 -13.61
C THR A 129 1.44 -4.12 -13.94
N SER A 130 2.78 -4.16 -14.14
CA SER A 130 3.55 -5.41 -14.34
C SER A 130 3.75 -6.23 -13.07
N GLN A 131 3.23 -5.75 -11.96
CA GLN A 131 3.29 -6.39 -10.65
C GLN A 131 2.09 -7.32 -10.44
N THR A 132 2.16 -8.21 -9.45
CA THR A 132 0.96 -8.94 -8.98
C THR A 132 0.04 -8.01 -8.19
N VAL A 133 0.64 -7.10 -7.40
CA VAL A 133 -0.07 -6.12 -6.57
C VAL A 133 0.61 -4.77 -6.67
N VAL A 134 -0.14 -3.72 -6.91
CA VAL A 134 0.30 -2.32 -6.82
C VAL A 134 -0.52 -1.58 -5.76
N MET A 135 0.14 -0.76 -4.95
CA MET A 135 -0.53 0.11 -3.98
C MET A 135 -0.30 1.57 -4.33
N PHE A 136 -1.37 2.35 -4.23
CA PHE A 136 -1.35 3.81 -4.28
C PHE A 136 -1.79 4.35 -2.92
N ASP A 137 -0.83 4.91 -2.18
CA ASP A 137 -1.09 5.52 -0.87
C ASP A 137 -1.48 6.99 -1.02
N ASP A 138 -2.24 7.49 -0.06
CA ASP A 138 -2.81 8.85 -0.05
C ASP A 138 -3.62 9.18 -1.33
N PHE A 139 -4.39 8.18 -1.81
CA PHE A 139 -5.22 8.27 -3.00
C PHE A 139 -6.22 9.44 -2.91
N LEU A 140 -6.21 10.31 -3.92
CA LEU A 140 -7.03 11.52 -4.04
C LEU A 140 -6.84 12.55 -2.91
N LEU A 141 -5.73 12.51 -2.16
CA LEU A 141 -5.46 13.47 -1.09
C LEU A 141 -4.99 14.82 -1.64
N ALA A 142 -4.10 14.80 -2.64
CA ALA A 142 -3.57 16.02 -3.26
C ALA A 142 -4.62 16.79 -4.06
N GLU A 143 -4.23 17.97 -4.55
CA GLU A 143 -5.06 18.68 -5.51
C GLU A 143 -5.19 17.89 -6.82
N SER A 144 -6.42 17.81 -7.34
CA SER A 144 -6.72 17.15 -8.61
C SER A 144 -6.14 17.94 -9.80
N PHE A 145 -5.83 17.24 -10.89
CA PHE A 145 -5.36 17.84 -12.15
C PHE A 145 -6.28 17.42 -13.32
N THR A 146 -6.16 18.11 -14.46
CA THR A 146 -7.14 18.04 -15.56
C THR A 146 -7.38 16.62 -16.09
N ASN A 147 -6.34 15.77 -16.17
CA ASN A 147 -6.44 14.41 -16.73
C ASN A 147 -6.48 13.31 -15.66
N GLU A 148 -6.77 13.66 -14.41
CA GLU A 148 -6.66 12.70 -13.28
C GLU A 148 -7.57 11.48 -13.46
N ALA A 149 -8.84 11.68 -13.79
CA ALA A 149 -9.77 10.60 -14.03
C ALA A 149 -9.34 9.71 -15.21
N ALA A 150 -8.80 10.29 -16.28
CA ALA A 150 -8.27 9.54 -17.42
C ALA A 150 -7.06 8.69 -17.01
N CYS A 151 -6.12 9.26 -16.26
CA CYS A 151 -4.95 8.52 -15.76
C CYS A 151 -5.35 7.36 -14.84
N ILE A 152 -6.32 7.57 -13.93
CA ILE A 152 -6.83 6.52 -13.05
C ILE A 152 -7.48 5.42 -13.90
N LYS A 153 -8.35 5.77 -14.86
CA LYS A 153 -8.99 4.83 -15.76
C LYS A 153 -7.95 3.97 -16.47
N ASP A 154 -6.94 4.58 -17.06
CA ASP A 154 -5.90 3.88 -17.83
C ASP A 154 -5.09 2.92 -16.95
N ILE A 155 -4.78 3.32 -15.69
CA ILE A 155 -4.16 2.43 -14.71
C ILE A 155 -5.06 1.22 -14.40
N LEU A 156 -6.35 1.45 -14.14
CA LEU A 156 -7.28 0.38 -13.79
C LEU A 156 -7.51 -0.58 -14.96
N ASP A 157 -7.59 -0.07 -16.19
CA ASP A 157 -7.71 -0.87 -17.42
C ASP A 157 -6.49 -1.75 -17.62
N ALA A 158 -5.30 -1.18 -17.50
CA ALA A 158 -4.05 -1.92 -17.62
C ALA A 158 -3.88 -2.93 -16.48
N ALA A 159 -4.27 -2.58 -15.24
CA ALA A 159 -4.24 -3.49 -14.11
C ALA A 159 -5.16 -4.71 -14.36
N LYS A 160 -6.36 -4.49 -14.88
CA LYS A 160 -7.30 -5.57 -15.27
C LYS A 160 -6.69 -6.45 -16.35
N ALA A 161 -6.14 -5.87 -17.40
CA ALA A 161 -5.51 -6.60 -18.53
C ALA A 161 -4.30 -7.43 -18.06
N ASN A 162 -3.49 -6.89 -17.16
CA ASN A 162 -2.28 -7.53 -16.64
C ASN A 162 -2.54 -8.42 -15.41
N ARG A 163 -3.78 -8.55 -14.95
CA ARG A 163 -4.16 -9.28 -13.73
C ARG A 163 -3.44 -8.76 -12.49
N CYS A 164 -3.17 -7.45 -12.45
CA CYS A 164 -2.56 -6.77 -11.33
C CYS A 164 -3.65 -6.31 -10.36
N SER A 165 -3.58 -6.71 -9.10
CA SER A 165 -4.47 -6.20 -8.06
C SER A 165 -4.04 -4.82 -7.61
N VAL A 166 -5.00 -3.96 -7.28
CA VAL A 166 -4.74 -2.57 -6.90
C VAL A 166 -5.20 -2.34 -5.46
N ILE A 167 -4.33 -1.76 -4.64
CA ILE A 167 -4.67 -1.30 -3.29
C ILE A 167 -4.72 0.23 -3.32
N LEU A 168 -5.88 0.81 -3.00
CA LEU A 168 -6.07 2.25 -2.87
C LEU A 168 -6.20 2.61 -1.39
N SER A 169 -5.27 3.40 -0.87
CA SER A 169 -5.31 3.88 0.52
C SER A 169 -5.70 5.35 0.51
N SER A 170 -6.82 5.71 1.13
CA SER A 170 -7.31 7.08 1.14
C SER A 170 -7.77 7.54 2.53
N GLN A 171 -7.53 8.82 2.80
CA GLN A 171 -8.10 9.51 3.97
C GLN A 171 -9.50 10.04 3.66
N LEU A 172 -9.80 10.19 2.37
CA LEU A 172 -11.10 10.65 1.90
C LEU A 172 -12.07 9.47 1.88
N PRO A 173 -13.27 9.59 2.47
CA PRO A 173 -14.31 8.57 2.36
C PRO A 173 -14.70 8.32 0.89
N VAL A 174 -15.06 7.07 0.58
CA VAL A 174 -15.34 6.64 -0.82
C VAL A 174 -16.48 7.45 -1.45
N ASP A 175 -17.49 7.84 -0.68
CA ASP A 175 -18.62 8.67 -1.12
C ASP A 175 -18.20 10.09 -1.58
N LYS A 176 -16.99 10.53 -1.22
CA LYS A 176 -16.42 11.82 -1.63
C LYS A 176 -15.52 11.74 -2.86
N TRP A 177 -15.19 10.56 -3.34
CA TRP A 177 -14.27 10.38 -4.46
C TRP A 177 -14.85 10.91 -5.77
N TYR A 178 -16.14 10.69 -5.97
CA TYR A 178 -16.86 11.22 -7.14
C TYR A 178 -16.74 12.75 -7.23
N ASP A 179 -17.15 13.45 -6.17
CA ASP A 179 -17.10 14.91 -6.12
C ASP A 179 -15.65 15.42 -6.28
N LYS A 180 -14.69 14.73 -5.67
CA LYS A 180 -13.26 15.09 -5.76
C LYS A 180 -12.74 15.03 -7.18
N LEU A 181 -13.08 13.99 -7.94
CA LEU A 181 -12.67 13.81 -9.33
C LEU A 181 -13.41 14.78 -10.26
N LEU A 182 -14.70 15.04 -10.00
CA LEU A 182 -15.53 15.91 -10.82
C LEU A 182 -15.21 17.40 -10.67
N ASN A 183 -14.68 17.82 -9.49
CA ASN A 183 -14.51 19.25 -9.16
C ASN A 183 -13.60 20.02 -10.13
N LYS A 184 -12.68 19.36 -10.85
CA LYS A 184 -11.78 20.04 -11.80
C LYS A 184 -12.17 19.86 -13.27
N ASP A 185 -12.93 18.83 -13.60
CA ASP A 185 -13.37 18.58 -14.98
C ASP A 185 -14.87 18.28 -15.02
N LYS A 186 -15.68 19.32 -14.77
CA LYS A 186 -17.16 19.25 -14.84
C LYS A 186 -17.68 18.78 -16.21
N SER A 187 -16.82 18.78 -17.25
CA SER A 187 -17.18 18.34 -18.60
C SER A 187 -17.08 16.82 -18.78
N ASN A 188 -16.48 16.11 -17.85
CA ASN A 188 -16.14 14.68 -18.02
C ASN A 188 -16.86 13.74 -17.04
N VAL A 189 -18.14 14.00 -16.80
CA VAL A 189 -19.02 13.21 -15.90
C VAL A 189 -18.93 11.72 -16.23
N LEU A 190 -19.09 11.35 -17.51
CA LEU A 190 -19.07 9.95 -17.95
C LEU A 190 -17.76 9.23 -17.65
N LEU A 191 -16.63 9.94 -17.70
CA LEU A 191 -15.33 9.36 -17.36
C LEU A 191 -15.20 9.13 -15.87
N VAL A 192 -15.67 10.07 -15.05
CA VAL A 192 -15.67 9.94 -13.58
C VAL A 192 -16.60 8.79 -13.16
N ASP A 193 -17.80 8.69 -13.74
CA ASP A 193 -18.71 7.56 -13.55
C ASP A 193 -18.00 6.23 -13.84
N ALA A 194 -17.36 6.12 -15.00
CA ALA A 194 -16.66 4.90 -15.41
C ALA A 194 -15.50 4.53 -14.47
N VAL A 195 -14.81 5.52 -13.90
CA VAL A 195 -13.73 5.29 -12.91
C VAL A 195 -14.30 4.79 -11.60
N ILE A 196 -15.33 5.46 -11.08
CA ILE A 196 -15.95 5.10 -9.80
C ILE A 196 -16.62 3.74 -9.88
N ASP A 197 -17.38 3.45 -10.94
CA ASP A 197 -18.02 2.16 -11.17
C ASP A 197 -16.98 1.04 -11.18
N ARG A 198 -15.84 1.24 -11.86
CA ARG A 198 -14.78 0.26 -11.92
C ARG A 198 -14.11 0.02 -10.58
N ILE A 199 -13.90 1.06 -9.77
CA ILE A 199 -13.33 0.92 -8.43
C ILE A 199 -14.32 0.18 -7.52
N LEU A 200 -15.62 0.42 -7.70
CA LEU A 200 -16.68 -0.15 -6.87
C LEU A 200 -17.26 -1.48 -7.42
N GLU A 201 -16.71 -2.00 -8.53
CA GLU A 201 -17.02 -3.34 -9.03
C GLU A 201 -16.38 -4.40 -8.12
N GLU A 202 -17.13 -4.91 -7.14
CA GLU A 202 -16.70 -5.92 -6.16
C GLU A 202 -15.41 -5.61 -5.38
N PRO A 203 -15.22 -4.41 -4.82
CA PRO A 203 -14.01 -4.09 -4.07
C PRO A 203 -14.00 -4.78 -2.70
N ILE A 204 -12.80 -4.99 -2.16
CA ILE A 204 -12.62 -5.34 -0.75
C ILE A 204 -12.40 -4.03 0.01
N ILE A 205 -13.41 -3.54 0.72
CA ILE A 205 -13.31 -2.29 1.49
C ILE A 205 -12.96 -2.60 2.93
N ILE A 206 -11.89 -1.96 3.42
CA ILE A 206 -11.38 -2.08 4.79
C ILE A 206 -11.34 -0.69 5.41
N THR A 207 -12.22 -0.44 6.36
CA THR A 207 -12.22 0.81 7.12
C THR A 207 -11.43 0.62 8.40
N LEU A 208 -10.33 1.36 8.54
CA LEU A 208 -9.51 1.38 9.73
C LEU A 208 -9.96 2.52 10.66
N ASN A 209 -10.28 2.16 11.88
CA ASN A 209 -10.71 3.09 12.91
C ASN A 209 -9.64 3.19 14.01
N GLY A 210 -9.66 4.27 14.77
CA GLY A 210 -8.76 4.47 15.91
C GLY A 210 -8.13 5.86 15.92
N ASP A 211 -7.39 6.13 16.98
CA ASP A 211 -6.67 7.38 17.17
C ASP A 211 -5.39 7.43 16.34
N SER A 212 -4.96 8.66 16.02
CA SER A 212 -3.70 8.86 15.31
C SER A 212 -2.51 8.36 16.12
N ARG A 213 -1.86 7.30 15.63
CA ARG A 213 -0.64 6.75 16.24
C ARG A 213 0.54 7.73 16.19
N ARG A 214 0.54 8.67 15.23
CA ARG A 214 1.57 9.72 15.13
C ARG A 214 1.49 10.71 16.29
N ARG A 215 0.30 11.04 16.80
CA ARG A 215 0.12 11.97 17.92
C ARG A 215 0.65 11.43 19.24
N HIS A 216 0.60 10.11 19.44
CA HIS A 216 1.14 9.48 20.63
C HIS A 216 2.68 9.48 20.65
N LYS A 217 3.35 9.22 19.52
CA LYS A 217 4.82 9.31 19.41
C LYS A 217 5.32 10.74 19.70
N ASN A 218 4.70 11.75 19.12
CA ASN A 218 5.12 13.14 19.30
C ASN A 218 4.93 13.65 20.76
N LYS A 219 3.89 13.20 21.46
CA LYS A 219 3.71 13.55 22.89
C LYS A 219 4.83 12.99 23.77
N THR A 220 5.28 11.78 23.51
CA THR A 220 6.36 11.13 24.28
C THR A 220 7.70 11.84 24.06
N GLU A 221 8.03 12.25 22.82
CA GLU A 221 9.27 12.98 22.52
C GLU A 221 9.28 14.38 23.13
N VAL A 222 8.16 15.12 23.10
CA VAL A 222 8.05 16.45 23.71
C VAL A 222 8.17 16.39 25.23
N ILE A 223 7.60 15.38 25.88
CA ILE A 223 7.74 15.21 27.34
C ILE A 223 9.19 14.91 27.72
N ASN A 224 9.89 14.06 26.97
CA ASN A 224 11.29 13.74 27.23
C ASN A 224 12.22 14.92 26.97
N ALA A 225 11.94 15.78 26.01
CA ALA A 225 12.70 17.00 25.75
C ALA A 225 12.50 18.04 26.87
N GLN A 226 11.29 18.21 27.39
CA GLN A 226 11.02 19.11 28.53
C GLN A 226 11.69 18.66 29.81
N ILE A 227 11.70 17.35 30.10
CA ILE A 227 12.41 16.80 31.28
C ILE A 227 13.93 17.02 31.17
N ALA A 228 14.50 16.88 29.98
CA ALA A 228 15.93 17.13 29.75
C ALA A 228 16.32 18.61 29.93
N ILE A 229 15.45 19.55 29.62
CA ILE A 229 15.67 20.99 29.81
C ILE A 229 15.62 21.35 31.29
N THR A 230 14.67 20.81 32.04
CA THR A 230 14.54 21.08 33.52
C THR A 230 15.76 20.57 34.28
N ASN A 231 16.29 19.41 33.92
CA ASN A 231 17.47 18.84 34.59
C ASN A 231 18.78 19.58 34.23
N LYS A 232 18.82 20.39 33.16
CA LYS A 232 19.98 21.23 32.85
C LYS A 232 20.03 22.55 33.61
N ASP A 233 18.88 23.08 33.97
CA ASP A 233 18.80 24.34 34.74
C ASP A 233 19.07 24.12 36.25
N GLU A 234 18.80 22.94 36.79
CA GLU A 234 19.14 22.60 38.20
C GLU A 234 20.63 22.30 38.42
N SER A 235 21.39 21.95 37.37
CA SER A 235 22.84 21.67 37.46
C SER A 235 23.73 22.90 37.31
N LYS A 236 23.17 24.12 37.21
CA LYS A 236 23.93 25.38 37.05
C LYS A 236 23.87 26.31 38.30
N ASN A 237 23.18 25.89 39.35
CA ASN A 237 22.97 26.69 40.56
C ASN A 237 23.64 26.08 41.85
N ASP A 238 24.63 25.19 41.70
CA ASP A 238 25.52 24.77 42.79
C ASP A 238 26.98 25.28 42.57
#